data_58ff9c0e4118c9b72541a5eaec1ab025
#
_entry.id   58ff9c0e4118c9b72541a5eaec1ab025
#
_cell.length_a   1.000
_cell.length_b   1.000
_cell.length_c   1.000
_cell.angle_alpha   90.00
_cell.angle_beta   90.00
_cell.angle_gamma   90.00
#
_symmetry.space_group_name_H-M   'P 1'
#
loop_
_entity.id
_entity.type
_entity.pdbx_description
1 polymer ?
#
loop_
_entity_poly.entity_id
_entity_poly.type
_entity_poly.pdbx_seq_one_letter_code
_entity_poly.pdbx_strand_id
1 'polypeptide(L)'
;MLCPLNRKVEIRNLFIMAKFQFSTFIFHLSKLLVGATFVFSGFVKAIDPLGTTYKIQDYLEVMHLSWFSELALVASFALITAEFLAGMLLITNVNFKLGLWLSSLLMIAMTPLTLWIAIKNPVTDCGCFGDAIILSNWATFWKNIVLDVLIIGLWLLQKRLYNPW
;
A
#
# COMPACT_ATOMS: atom_id res chain seq x y z
N MET A 1 46.23 29.84 2.30
CA MET A 1 45.38 29.76 3.53
C MET A 1 43.95 29.96 3.11
N LEU A 2 43.17 28.87 2.95
CA LEU A 2 41.76 28.94 2.63
C LEU A 2 40.98 29.38 3.90
N CYS A 3 40.19 30.43 3.76
CA CYS A 3 39.46 31.07 4.83
C CYS A 3 38.54 30.03 5.55
N PRO A 4 38.53 29.92 6.88
CA PRO A 4 37.76 28.92 7.63
C PRO A 4 36.24 29.01 7.39
N LEU A 5 35.76 30.13 6.90
CA LEU A 5 34.36 30.36 6.55
C LEU A 5 33.91 29.49 5.36
N ASN A 6 34.80 29.27 4.38
CA ASN A 6 34.49 28.48 3.19
C ASN A 6 34.32 26.98 3.52
N ARG A 7 35.10 26.45 4.44
CA ARG A 7 35.02 25.04 4.86
C ARG A 7 33.72 24.72 5.56
N LYS A 8 33.16 25.60 6.40
CA LYS A 8 31.85 25.39 7.06
C LYS A 8 30.69 25.38 6.07
N VAL A 9 30.75 26.19 5.04
CA VAL A 9 29.76 26.27 3.96
C VAL A 9 29.81 24.98 3.12
N GLU A 10 31.00 24.50 2.80
CA GLU A 10 31.20 23.26 2.03
C GLU A 10 30.68 22.03 2.78
N ILE A 11 31.01 21.87 4.05
CA ILE A 11 30.53 20.79 4.90
C ILE A 11 28.99 20.82 5.01
N ARG A 12 28.41 22.00 5.20
CA ARG A 12 26.95 22.14 5.27
C ARG A 12 26.29 21.74 3.96
N ASN A 13 26.83 22.09 2.82
CA ASN A 13 26.33 21.73 1.51
C ASN A 13 26.42 20.22 1.27
N LEU A 14 27.52 19.57 1.68
CA LEU A 14 27.69 18.12 1.63
C LEU A 14 26.64 17.39 2.49
N PHE A 15 26.38 17.87 3.71
CA PHE A 15 25.33 17.31 4.56
C PHE A 15 23.92 17.46 3.96
N ILE A 16 23.63 18.60 3.35
CA ILE A 16 22.34 18.84 2.70
C ILE A 16 22.17 17.92 1.49
N MET A 17 23.21 17.77 0.66
CA MET A 17 23.18 16.86 -0.49
C MET A 17 23.03 15.39 -0.07
N ALA A 18 23.79 14.94 0.94
CA ALA A 18 23.68 13.58 1.47
C ALA A 18 22.28 13.29 2.02
N LYS A 19 21.69 14.22 2.76
CA LYS A 19 20.33 14.10 3.29
C LYS A 19 19.28 14.05 2.19
N PHE A 20 19.45 14.85 1.14
CA PHE A 20 18.55 14.87 -0.01
C PHE A 20 18.63 13.55 -0.79
N GLN A 21 19.82 13.03 -1.03
CA GLN A 21 20.06 11.78 -1.74
C GLN A 21 19.50 10.57 -0.97
N PHE A 22 19.67 10.53 0.35
CA PHE A 22 19.10 9.51 1.22
C PHE A 22 17.57 9.56 1.24
N SER A 23 16.98 10.75 1.29
CA SER A 23 15.51 10.93 1.22
C SER A 23 14.95 10.45 -0.12
N THR A 24 15.63 10.73 -1.22
CA THR A 24 15.24 10.27 -2.56
C THR A 24 15.30 8.74 -2.68
N PHE A 25 16.35 8.14 -2.13
CA PHE A 25 16.48 6.68 -2.10
C PHE A 25 15.33 6.01 -1.33
N ILE A 26 15.03 6.50 -0.12
CA ILE A 26 13.90 6.00 0.70
C ILE A 26 12.58 6.16 -0.06
N PHE A 27 12.36 7.30 -0.72
CA PHE A 27 11.15 7.53 -1.51
C PHE A 27 10.97 6.49 -2.62
N HIS A 28 12.01 6.24 -3.41
CA HIS A 28 11.94 5.24 -4.49
C HIS A 28 11.78 3.82 -3.97
N LEU A 29 12.47 3.47 -2.89
CA LEU A 29 12.35 2.17 -2.25
C LEU A 29 10.93 1.95 -1.69
N SER A 30 10.38 2.91 -0.96
CA SER A 30 9.02 2.84 -0.42
C SER A 30 7.97 2.73 -1.53
N LYS A 31 8.12 3.52 -2.60
CA LYS A 31 7.25 3.48 -3.77
C LYS A 31 7.27 2.10 -4.44
N LEU A 32 8.45 1.52 -4.60
CA LEU A 32 8.59 0.19 -5.20
C LEU A 32 7.99 -0.90 -4.31
N LEU A 33 8.25 -0.86 -3.01
CA LEU A 33 7.71 -1.83 -2.06
C LEU A 33 6.18 -1.79 -2.00
N VAL A 34 5.60 -0.61 -1.85
CA VAL A 34 4.13 -0.45 -1.84
C VAL A 34 3.55 -0.88 -3.17
N GLY A 35 4.09 -0.37 -4.28
CA GLY A 35 3.60 -0.70 -5.62
C GLY A 35 3.69 -2.19 -5.94
N ALA A 36 4.82 -2.84 -5.65
CA ALA A 36 4.99 -4.27 -5.86
C ALA A 36 4.02 -5.12 -5.02
N THR A 37 3.77 -4.71 -3.77
CA THR A 37 2.79 -5.40 -2.90
C THR A 37 1.39 -5.33 -3.48
N PHE A 38 0.96 -4.16 -3.95
CA PHE A 38 -0.35 -3.98 -4.56
C PHE A 38 -0.49 -4.71 -5.90
N VAL A 39 0.53 -4.66 -6.77
CA VAL A 39 0.54 -5.42 -8.03
C VAL A 39 0.45 -6.92 -7.75
N PHE A 40 1.26 -7.42 -6.82
CA PHE A 40 1.25 -8.84 -6.45
C PHE A 40 -0.10 -9.26 -5.88
N SER A 41 -0.67 -8.46 -4.96
CA SER A 41 -1.99 -8.72 -4.37
C SER A 41 -3.09 -8.77 -5.42
N GLY A 42 -3.15 -7.76 -6.30
CA GLY A 42 -4.13 -7.71 -7.39
C GLY A 42 -3.93 -8.82 -8.41
N PHE A 43 -2.68 -9.16 -8.74
CA PHE A 43 -2.37 -10.25 -9.68
C PHE A 43 -2.82 -11.61 -9.16
N VAL A 44 -2.50 -11.95 -7.91
CA VAL A 44 -2.89 -13.24 -7.31
C VAL A 44 -4.40 -13.38 -7.24
N LYS A 45 -5.12 -12.32 -6.83
CA LYS A 45 -6.58 -12.32 -6.82
C LYS A 45 -7.19 -12.38 -8.23
N ALA A 46 -6.50 -11.87 -9.25
CA ALA A 46 -6.94 -11.97 -10.63
C ALA A 46 -6.82 -13.39 -11.19
N ILE A 47 -5.94 -14.23 -10.64
CA ILE A 47 -5.85 -15.66 -10.99
C ILE A 47 -7.07 -16.42 -10.46
N ASP A 48 -7.52 -16.12 -9.25
CA ASP A 48 -8.73 -16.68 -8.65
C ASP A 48 -9.69 -15.59 -8.14
N PRO A 49 -10.46 -14.98 -9.04
CA PRO A 49 -11.43 -13.97 -8.65
C PRO A 49 -12.63 -14.55 -7.88
N LEU A 50 -12.95 -15.84 -8.07
CA LEU A 50 -14.03 -16.50 -7.35
C LEU A 50 -13.63 -16.74 -5.89
N GLY A 51 -12.42 -17.16 -5.60
CA GLY A 51 -11.91 -17.26 -4.23
C GLY A 51 -11.98 -15.94 -3.49
N THR A 52 -11.63 -14.83 -4.16
CA THR A 52 -11.80 -13.48 -3.61
C THR A 52 -13.27 -13.14 -3.36
N THR A 53 -14.18 -13.56 -4.25
CA THR A 53 -15.62 -13.34 -4.09
C THR A 53 -16.16 -14.08 -2.86
N TYR A 54 -15.78 -15.34 -2.68
CA TYR A 54 -16.19 -16.13 -1.51
C TYR A 54 -15.69 -15.50 -0.20
N LYS A 55 -14.45 -15.02 -0.16
CA LYS A 55 -13.93 -14.30 1.02
C LYS A 55 -14.74 -13.04 1.34
N ILE A 56 -15.15 -12.27 0.31
CA ILE A 56 -16.03 -11.11 0.52
C ILE A 56 -17.40 -11.54 1.04
N GLN A 57 -17.96 -12.63 0.53
CA GLN A 57 -19.23 -13.17 1.02
C GLN A 57 -19.14 -13.59 2.48
N ASP A 58 -18.07 -14.32 2.86
CA ASP A 58 -17.82 -14.72 4.26
C ASP A 58 -17.78 -13.51 5.18
N TYR A 59 -17.11 -12.41 4.77
CA TYR A 59 -17.07 -11.17 5.55
C TYR A 59 -18.45 -10.53 5.68
N LEU A 60 -19.22 -10.47 4.60
CA LEU A 60 -20.57 -9.91 4.61
C LEU A 60 -21.51 -10.74 5.51
N GLU A 61 -21.37 -12.06 5.50
CA GLU A 61 -22.17 -12.95 6.34
C GLU A 61 -21.85 -12.73 7.84
N VAL A 62 -20.57 -12.71 8.20
CA VAL A 62 -20.14 -12.47 9.59
C VAL A 62 -20.52 -11.08 10.08
N MET A 63 -20.58 -10.09 9.20
CA MET A 63 -21.03 -8.72 9.50
C MET A 63 -22.56 -8.58 9.46
N HIS A 64 -23.32 -9.67 9.26
CA HIS A 64 -24.79 -9.66 9.09
C HIS A 64 -25.28 -8.79 7.91
N LEU A 65 -24.48 -8.69 6.86
CA LEU A 65 -24.76 -7.92 5.64
C LEU A 65 -24.99 -8.85 4.43
N SER A 66 -25.54 -10.04 4.65
CA SER A 66 -25.72 -11.10 3.62
C SER A 66 -26.58 -10.66 2.43
N TRP A 67 -27.42 -9.65 2.57
CA TRP A 67 -28.20 -9.06 1.47
C TRP A 67 -27.34 -8.38 0.39
N PHE A 68 -26.06 -8.05 0.69
CA PHE A 68 -25.09 -7.57 -0.29
C PHE A 68 -24.29 -8.70 -0.97
N SER A 69 -24.51 -9.95 -0.64
CA SER A 69 -23.73 -11.08 -1.18
C SER A 69 -23.78 -11.19 -2.70
N GLU A 70 -24.87 -10.76 -3.33
CA GLU A 70 -24.99 -10.70 -4.80
C GLU A 70 -24.02 -9.71 -5.45
N LEU A 71 -23.62 -8.67 -4.72
CA LEU A 71 -22.65 -7.69 -5.18
C LEU A 71 -21.20 -8.11 -4.94
N ALA A 72 -20.96 -9.20 -4.23
CA ALA A 72 -19.61 -9.65 -3.87
C ALA A 72 -18.74 -9.92 -5.10
N LEU A 73 -19.32 -10.43 -6.19
CA LEU A 73 -18.59 -10.66 -7.44
C LEU A 73 -18.12 -9.34 -8.06
N VAL A 74 -19.00 -8.35 -8.15
CA VAL A 74 -18.65 -7.01 -8.69
C VAL A 74 -17.63 -6.33 -7.79
N ALA A 75 -17.79 -6.42 -6.48
CA ALA A 75 -16.84 -5.89 -5.49
C ALA A 75 -15.46 -6.55 -5.61
N SER A 76 -15.42 -7.87 -5.85
CA SER A 76 -14.17 -8.61 -6.10
C SER A 76 -13.43 -8.07 -7.31
N PHE A 77 -14.08 -7.95 -8.47
CA PHE A 77 -13.46 -7.40 -9.68
C PHE A 77 -13.02 -5.94 -9.49
N ALA A 78 -13.83 -5.13 -8.83
CA ALA A 78 -13.49 -3.73 -8.53
C ALA A 78 -12.24 -3.64 -7.62
N LEU A 79 -12.18 -4.48 -6.58
CA LEU A 79 -11.04 -4.56 -5.66
C LEU A 79 -9.76 -4.99 -6.38
N ILE A 80 -9.81 -6.08 -7.15
CA ILE A 80 -8.69 -6.61 -7.94
C ILE A 80 -8.15 -5.52 -8.88
N THR A 81 -9.05 -4.87 -9.62
CA THR A 81 -8.68 -3.83 -10.57
C THR A 81 -8.08 -2.62 -9.86
N ALA A 82 -8.67 -2.18 -8.76
CA ALA A 82 -8.17 -1.05 -7.99
C ALA A 82 -6.78 -1.33 -7.39
N GLU A 83 -6.55 -2.51 -6.81
CA GLU A 83 -5.24 -2.90 -6.29
C GLU A 83 -4.18 -2.94 -7.39
N PHE A 84 -4.47 -3.61 -8.50
CA PHE A 84 -3.53 -3.73 -9.61
C PHE A 84 -3.20 -2.37 -10.21
N LEU A 85 -4.20 -1.52 -10.46
CA LEU A 85 -4.00 -0.16 -10.97
C LEU A 85 -3.21 0.71 -10.00
N ALA A 86 -3.53 0.68 -8.70
CA ALA A 86 -2.81 1.45 -7.70
C ALA A 86 -1.32 1.10 -7.70
N GLY A 87 -0.99 -0.18 -7.71
CA GLY A 87 0.39 -0.65 -7.74
C GLY A 87 1.11 -0.26 -9.04
N MET A 88 0.47 -0.45 -10.20
CA MET A 88 1.04 -0.08 -11.50
C MET A 88 1.30 1.42 -11.61
N LEU A 89 0.35 2.27 -11.19
CA LEU A 89 0.51 3.73 -11.22
C LEU A 89 1.66 4.19 -10.31
N LEU A 90 1.86 3.55 -9.16
CA LEU A 90 2.99 3.84 -8.28
C LEU A 90 4.31 3.44 -8.91
N ILE A 91 4.43 2.24 -9.49
CA ILE A 91 5.68 1.75 -10.06
C ILE A 91 6.06 2.54 -11.31
N THR A 92 5.13 2.68 -12.26
CA THR A 92 5.38 3.31 -13.56
C THR A 92 5.51 4.83 -13.48
N ASN A 93 5.02 5.44 -12.40
CA ASN A 93 5.05 6.89 -12.21
C ASN A 93 4.20 7.69 -13.23
N VAL A 94 3.33 7.04 -14.00
CA VAL A 94 2.48 7.70 -15.00
C VAL A 94 1.55 8.73 -14.35
N ASN A 95 0.91 8.35 -13.26
CA ASN A 95 0.14 9.26 -12.41
C ASN A 95 0.33 8.89 -10.93
N PHE A 96 1.50 9.27 -10.41
CA PHE A 96 1.90 8.94 -9.04
C PHE A 96 0.87 9.38 -8.00
N LYS A 97 0.29 10.59 -8.16
CA LYS A 97 -0.70 11.12 -7.22
C LYS A 97 -1.96 10.25 -7.17
N LEU A 98 -2.46 9.84 -8.35
CA LEU A 98 -3.64 8.97 -8.43
C LEU A 98 -3.34 7.60 -7.80
N GLY A 99 -2.18 7.00 -8.10
CA GLY A 99 -1.74 5.74 -7.48
C GLY A 99 -1.66 5.83 -5.96
N LEU A 100 -1.11 6.94 -5.44
CA LEU A 100 -1.00 7.17 -4.01
C LEU A 100 -2.36 7.39 -3.33
N TRP A 101 -3.28 8.12 -3.97
CA TRP A 101 -4.65 8.28 -3.49
C TRP A 101 -5.40 6.93 -3.45
N LEU A 102 -5.29 6.15 -4.54
CA LEU A 102 -5.95 4.86 -4.65
C LEU A 102 -5.43 3.89 -3.57
N SER A 103 -4.10 3.82 -3.40
CA SER A 103 -3.47 3.01 -2.35
C SER A 103 -3.92 3.43 -0.96
N SER A 104 -3.98 4.75 -0.70
CA SER A 104 -4.43 5.28 0.60
C SER A 104 -5.89 4.91 0.88
N LEU A 105 -6.77 5.03 -0.11
CA LEU A 105 -8.19 4.69 0.03
C LEU A 105 -8.37 3.19 0.33
N LEU A 106 -7.65 2.33 -0.39
CA LEU A 106 -7.67 0.89 -0.15
C LEU A 106 -7.18 0.55 1.27
N MET A 107 -6.10 1.19 1.73
CA MET A 107 -5.56 0.92 3.07
C MET A 107 -6.47 1.44 4.18
N ILE A 108 -7.14 2.58 3.99
CA ILE A 108 -8.14 3.10 4.96
C ILE A 108 -9.29 2.10 5.16
N ALA A 109 -9.67 1.35 4.13
CA ALA A 109 -10.67 0.31 4.23
C ALA A 109 -10.10 -1.01 4.80
N MET A 110 -8.92 -1.42 4.32
CA MET A 110 -8.32 -2.72 4.64
C MET A 110 -7.71 -2.79 6.03
N THR A 111 -7.08 -1.71 6.53
CA THR A 111 -6.42 -1.74 7.85
C THR A 111 -7.41 -1.95 9.00
N PRO A 112 -8.53 -1.20 9.11
CA PRO A 112 -9.51 -1.46 10.16
C PRO A 112 -10.20 -2.83 9.99
N LEU A 113 -10.45 -3.28 8.74
CA LEU A 113 -11.01 -4.60 8.50
C LEU A 113 -10.09 -5.71 9.01
N THR A 114 -8.79 -5.63 8.69
CA THR A 114 -7.81 -6.65 9.15
C THR A 114 -7.59 -6.60 10.66
N LEU A 115 -7.70 -5.44 11.29
CA LEU A 115 -7.67 -5.33 12.76
C LEU A 115 -8.89 -6.04 13.37
N TRP A 116 -10.08 -5.80 12.84
CA TRP A 116 -11.30 -6.45 13.30
C TRP A 116 -11.21 -7.98 13.15
N ILE A 117 -10.72 -8.46 11.99
CA ILE A 117 -10.50 -9.89 11.75
C ILE A 117 -9.45 -10.46 12.72
N ALA A 118 -8.36 -9.74 12.99
CA ALA A 118 -7.32 -10.19 13.91
C ALA A 118 -7.81 -10.32 15.36
N ILE A 119 -8.74 -9.45 15.79
CA ILE A 119 -9.30 -9.47 17.16
C ILE A 119 -10.39 -10.53 17.29
N LYS A 120 -11.33 -10.58 16.34
CA LYS A 120 -12.51 -11.45 16.42
C LYS A 120 -12.23 -12.87 15.89
N ASN A 121 -11.24 -13.02 15.04
CA ASN A 121 -10.84 -14.26 14.38
C ASN A 121 -12.03 -15.05 13.73
N PRO A 122 -12.91 -14.34 13.00
CA PRO A 122 -14.12 -14.96 12.42
C PRO A 122 -13.79 -15.88 11.24
N VAL A 123 -12.65 -15.68 10.60
CA VAL A 123 -12.14 -16.44 9.45
C VAL A 123 -10.69 -16.84 9.70
N THR A 124 -10.27 -17.96 9.09
CA THR A 124 -8.93 -18.52 9.30
C THR A 124 -7.83 -17.66 8.74
N ASP A 125 -8.09 -16.95 7.62
CA ASP A 125 -7.16 -16.06 6.94
C ASP A 125 -7.89 -14.89 6.28
N CYS A 126 -7.18 -13.79 6.12
CA CYS A 126 -7.73 -12.55 5.55
C CYS A 126 -7.89 -12.60 4.01
N GLY A 127 -7.25 -13.55 3.31
CA GLY A 127 -7.27 -13.61 1.84
C GLY A 127 -6.62 -12.42 1.13
N CYS A 128 -5.79 -11.62 1.82
CA CYS A 128 -5.16 -10.43 1.23
C CYS A 128 -4.25 -10.74 0.04
N PHE A 129 -3.66 -11.93 0.01
CA PHE A 129 -2.88 -12.46 -1.11
C PHE A 129 -3.55 -13.69 -1.74
N GLY A 130 -4.89 -13.76 -1.71
CA GLY A 130 -5.63 -14.94 -2.16
C GLY A 130 -5.13 -16.19 -1.44
N ASP A 131 -5.12 -17.32 -2.14
CA ASP A 131 -4.61 -18.59 -1.62
C ASP A 131 -3.12 -18.81 -1.88
N ALA A 132 -2.44 -17.86 -2.55
CA ALA A 132 -1.01 -17.99 -2.84
C ALA A 132 -0.13 -17.89 -1.60
N ILE A 133 -0.51 -17.05 -0.64
CA ILE A 133 0.20 -16.90 0.64
C ILE A 133 -0.84 -16.78 1.76
N ILE A 134 -0.98 -17.86 2.52
CA ILE A 134 -1.87 -17.89 3.69
C ILE A 134 -1.13 -17.24 4.87
N LEU A 135 -1.52 -16.00 5.19
CA LEU A 135 -0.98 -15.27 6.34
C LEU A 135 -1.96 -15.35 7.51
N SER A 136 -1.41 -15.49 8.72
CA SER A 136 -2.24 -15.34 9.92
C SER A 136 -2.86 -13.93 9.98
N ASN A 137 -4.02 -13.81 10.63
CA ASN A 137 -4.75 -12.54 10.73
C ASN A 137 -3.90 -11.43 11.34
N TRP A 138 -3.08 -11.74 12.36
CA TRP A 138 -2.15 -10.78 12.97
C TRP A 138 -0.99 -10.39 12.05
N ALA A 139 -0.42 -11.34 11.29
CA ALA A 139 0.64 -11.05 10.34
C ALA A 139 0.14 -10.12 9.23
N THR A 140 -1.10 -10.32 8.76
CA THR A 140 -1.74 -9.46 7.77
C THR A 140 -1.96 -8.05 8.31
N PHE A 141 -2.42 -7.91 9.54
CA PHE A 141 -2.58 -6.59 10.17
C PHE A 141 -1.24 -5.85 10.28
N TRP A 142 -0.17 -6.49 10.78
CA TRP A 142 1.14 -5.87 10.88
C TRP A 142 1.71 -5.48 9.51
N LYS A 143 1.54 -6.32 8.49
CA LYS A 143 1.88 -5.97 7.11
C LYS A 143 1.17 -4.69 6.67
N ASN A 144 -0.12 -4.56 6.96
CA ASN A 144 -0.89 -3.37 6.61
C ASN A 144 -0.38 -2.12 7.33
N ILE A 145 -0.06 -2.21 8.62
CA ILE A 145 0.56 -1.10 9.37
C ILE A 145 1.87 -0.64 8.72
N VAL A 146 2.72 -1.57 8.30
CA VAL A 146 3.97 -1.22 7.59
C VAL A 146 3.66 -0.48 6.28
N LEU A 147 2.69 -0.97 5.50
CA LEU A 147 2.28 -0.31 4.25
C LEU A 147 1.70 1.09 4.52
N ASP A 148 0.89 1.28 5.56
CA ASP A 148 0.36 2.59 5.96
C ASP A 148 1.48 3.57 6.29
N VAL A 149 2.48 3.15 7.06
CA VAL A 149 3.65 3.98 7.39
C VAL A 149 4.42 4.39 6.12
N LEU A 150 4.62 3.45 5.18
CA LEU A 150 5.28 3.75 3.91
C LEU A 150 4.46 4.72 3.05
N ILE A 151 3.14 4.56 2.98
CA ILE A 151 2.25 5.46 2.24
C ILE A 151 2.25 6.86 2.85
N ILE A 152 2.19 6.99 4.17
CA ILE A 152 2.31 8.28 4.87
C ILE A 152 3.67 8.91 4.56
N GLY A 153 4.75 8.13 4.60
CA GLY A 153 6.08 8.57 4.20
C GLY A 153 6.11 9.10 2.77
N LEU A 154 5.48 8.41 1.82
CA LEU A 154 5.36 8.86 0.42
C LEU A 154 4.57 10.17 0.32
N TRP A 155 3.49 10.35 1.07
CA TRP A 155 2.73 11.62 1.13
C TRP A 155 3.57 12.79 1.63
N LEU A 156 4.39 12.57 2.64
CA LEU A 156 5.26 13.60 3.21
C LEU A 156 6.43 13.95 2.28
N LEU A 157 7.03 12.93 1.66
CA LEU A 157 8.20 13.11 0.80
C LEU A 157 7.83 13.61 -0.60
N GLN A 158 6.64 13.29 -1.13
CA GLN A 158 6.23 13.74 -2.45
C GLN A 158 6.22 15.28 -2.58
N LYS A 159 5.84 16.01 -1.52
CA LYS A 159 5.86 17.48 -1.51
C LYS A 159 7.26 18.05 -1.71
N ARG A 160 8.31 17.33 -1.36
CA ARG A 160 9.70 17.76 -1.47
C ARG A 160 10.38 17.26 -2.74
N LEU A 161 10.06 16.04 -3.17
CA LEU A 161 10.81 15.34 -4.21
C LEU A 161 10.04 15.26 -5.53
N TYR A 162 8.72 15.25 -5.46
CA TYR A 162 7.83 15.23 -6.60
C TYR A 162 7.05 16.54 -6.64
N ASN A 163 7.70 17.61 -7.09
CA ASN A 163 7.03 18.84 -7.48
C ASN A 163 6.93 18.83 -9.00
N PRO A 164 5.83 18.33 -9.59
CA PRO A 164 5.60 18.54 -11.01
C PRO A 164 5.26 20.02 -11.17
N TRP A 165 5.87 20.64 -12.09
CA TRP A 165 5.60 21.95 -12.67
C TRP A 165 4.16 22.43 -12.53
#